data_ceab308ef9161032a0b8a3e8bfdec66e
#
_entry.id   ceab308ef9161032a0b8a3e8bfdec66e
#
_cell.length_a   1.000
_cell.length_b   1.000
_cell.length_c   1.000
_cell.angle_alpha   90.00
_cell.angle_beta   90.00
_cell.angle_gamma   90.00
#
_symmetry.space_group_name_H-M   'P 1'
#
loop_
_entity.id
_entity.type
_entity.pdbx_description
1 polymer ?
#
loop_
_entity_poly.entity_id
_entity_poly.type
_entity_poly.pdbx_seq_one_letter_code
_entity_poly.pdbx_strand_id
1 'polypeptide(L)'
;KTGKPVVTVVMAGRPLTIGKEVELSSAVLYSFHPGTMGGPALADLLWGKAVPSGKTPVTFPKMVGQIPVYYAHNSSGRPATRNEVLLNDIPLEAGQTSLGCTSFYMDAGFDPLYPFGYGLSYTTFKYDNVKLSSANLKKEDVLTVTFDLENTGKYEGTEVAQLYVQDKFASVTRPVKELKRFARVTLKPGEKKNVSFELPISELAFWNIDMVKTVE
;
A
#
# COMPACT_ATOMS: atom_id res chain seq x y z
N LYS A 1 -8.02 -18.29 -27.68
CA LYS A 1 -6.84 -17.68 -27.03
C LYS A 1 -5.86 -17.30 -28.13
N THR A 2 -5.61 -16.00 -28.32
CA THR A 2 -4.78 -15.48 -29.45
C THR A 2 -3.28 -15.55 -29.20
N GLY A 3 -2.84 -15.82 -27.96
CA GLY A 3 -1.41 -15.75 -27.58
C GLY A 3 -0.82 -14.33 -27.58
N LYS A 4 -1.66 -13.30 -27.79
CA LYS A 4 -1.23 -11.90 -27.77
C LYS A 4 -1.31 -11.33 -26.35
N PRO A 5 -0.41 -10.37 -25.99
CA PRO A 5 -0.51 -9.67 -24.72
C PRO A 5 -1.81 -8.88 -24.63
N VAL A 6 -2.43 -8.90 -23.46
CA VAL A 6 -3.67 -8.18 -23.17
C VAL A 6 -3.40 -7.12 -22.10
N VAL A 7 -3.80 -5.90 -22.38
CA VAL A 7 -3.81 -4.81 -21.39
C VAL A 7 -5.26 -4.51 -21.03
N THR A 8 -5.61 -4.69 -19.76
CA THR A 8 -6.94 -4.40 -19.26
C THR A 8 -6.99 -2.99 -18.69
N VAL A 9 -7.93 -2.17 -19.18
CA VAL A 9 -8.22 -0.83 -18.64
C VAL A 9 -9.53 -0.90 -17.88
N VAL A 10 -9.49 -0.63 -16.58
CA VAL A 10 -10.66 -0.62 -15.71
C VAL A 10 -11.08 0.81 -15.40
N MET A 11 -12.33 1.15 -15.67
CA MET A 11 -12.94 2.43 -15.31
C MET A 11 -14.09 2.17 -14.34
N ALA A 12 -13.85 2.45 -13.05
CA ALA A 12 -14.84 2.25 -12.00
C ALA A 12 -14.54 3.14 -10.80
N GLY A 13 -15.57 3.67 -10.15
CA GLY A 13 -15.43 4.62 -9.03
C GLY A 13 -15.06 3.98 -7.69
N ARG A 14 -14.92 2.66 -7.62
CA ARG A 14 -14.57 1.92 -6.40
C ARG A 14 -13.63 0.75 -6.72
N PRO A 15 -12.87 0.23 -5.74
CA PRO A 15 -12.07 -0.97 -5.95
C PRO A 15 -12.99 -2.16 -6.23
N LEU A 16 -12.70 -2.87 -7.31
CA LEU A 16 -13.42 -4.07 -7.72
C LEU A 16 -12.59 -5.31 -7.44
N THR A 17 -13.26 -6.46 -7.32
CA THR A 17 -12.61 -7.77 -7.26
C THR A 17 -12.20 -8.20 -8.66
N ILE A 18 -11.00 -7.83 -9.09
CA ILE A 18 -10.47 -8.03 -10.46
C ILE A 18 -9.40 -9.11 -10.54
N GLY A 19 -9.43 -10.09 -9.64
CA GLY A 19 -8.42 -11.15 -9.60
C GLY A 19 -8.25 -11.89 -10.93
N LYS A 20 -9.35 -12.26 -11.58
CA LYS A 20 -9.33 -12.95 -12.87
C LYS A 20 -8.80 -12.07 -14.00
N GLU A 21 -9.16 -10.80 -14.03
CA GLU A 21 -8.67 -9.85 -15.00
C GLU A 21 -7.16 -9.65 -14.85
N VAL A 22 -6.66 -9.61 -13.62
CA VAL A 22 -5.22 -9.54 -13.33
C VAL A 22 -4.49 -10.79 -13.82
N GLU A 23 -4.99 -11.99 -13.54
CA GLU A 23 -4.38 -13.26 -13.97
C GLU A 23 -4.35 -13.41 -15.51
N LEU A 24 -5.36 -12.90 -16.20
CA LEU A 24 -5.50 -13.04 -17.65
C LEU A 24 -4.83 -11.90 -18.44
N SER A 25 -4.36 -10.86 -17.76
CA SER A 25 -3.79 -9.66 -18.38
C SER A 25 -2.27 -9.62 -18.23
N SER A 26 -1.60 -9.11 -19.25
CA SER A 26 -0.18 -8.76 -19.17
C SER A 26 0.07 -7.50 -18.36
N ALA A 27 -0.91 -6.60 -18.34
CA ALA A 27 -0.92 -5.40 -17.51
C ALA A 27 -2.36 -4.94 -17.23
N VAL A 28 -2.56 -4.26 -16.10
CA VAL A 28 -3.84 -3.66 -15.72
C VAL A 28 -3.63 -2.19 -15.42
N LEU A 29 -4.43 -1.34 -16.07
CA LEU A 29 -4.49 0.09 -15.80
C LEU A 29 -5.85 0.42 -15.15
N TYR A 30 -5.83 0.83 -13.89
CA TYR A 30 -7.03 1.18 -13.14
C TYR A 30 -7.17 2.70 -13.09
N SER A 31 -8.11 3.25 -13.85
CA SER A 31 -8.23 4.70 -14.08
C SER A 31 -9.27 5.40 -13.20
N PHE A 32 -10.03 4.65 -12.40
CA PHE A 32 -11.16 5.19 -11.63
C PHE A 32 -12.14 5.94 -12.54
N HIS A 33 -12.45 7.20 -12.24
CA HIS A 33 -13.22 8.13 -13.08
C HIS A 33 -12.26 9.16 -13.68
N PRO A 34 -11.74 8.92 -14.90
CA PRO A 34 -10.64 9.72 -15.45
C PRO A 34 -11.08 11.12 -15.94
N GLY A 35 -12.38 11.40 -15.96
CA GLY A 35 -12.92 12.70 -16.39
C GLY A 35 -12.83 12.93 -17.89
N THR A 36 -13.04 14.18 -18.32
CA THR A 36 -13.16 14.58 -19.73
C THR A 36 -11.91 14.24 -20.55
N MET A 37 -10.72 14.39 -19.98
CA MET A 37 -9.44 14.10 -20.65
C MET A 37 -8.97 12.66 -20.46
N GLY A 38 -9.83 11.76 -19.99
CA GLY A 38 -9.50 10.37 -19.72
C GLY A 38 -9.01 9.61 -20.94
N GLY A 39 -9.64 9.79 -22.10
CA GLY A 39 -9.22 9.12 -23.34
C GLY A 39 -7.79 9.47 -23.76
N PRO A 40 -7.44 10.75 -23.95
CA PRO A 40 -6.08 11.16 -24.23
C PRO A 40 -5.06 10.71 -23.18
N ALA A 41 -5.38 10.84 -21.87
CA ALA A 41 -4.50 10.43 -20.79
C ALA A 41 -4.22 8.91 -20.79
N LEU A 42 -5.24 8.09 -21.01
CA LEU A 42 -5.08 6.64 -21.14
C LEU A 42 -4.26 6.27 -22.37
N ALA A 43 -4.48 6.94 -23.50
CA ALA A 43 -3.67 6.73 -24.70
C ALA A 43 -2.19 7.04 -24.43
N ASP A 44 -1.89 8.18 -23.81
CA ASP A 44 -0.51 8.57 -23.50
C ASP A 44 0.19 7.55 -22.58
N LEU A 45 -0.54 6.99 -21.60
CA LEU A 45 -0.02 5.91 -20.75
C LEU A 45 0.20 4.62 -21.56
N LEU A 46 -0.80 4.17 -22.32
CA LEU A 46 -0.74 2.91 -23.08
C LEU A 46 0.38 2.91 -24.14
N TRP A 47 0.63 4.06 -24.75
CA TRP A 47 1.69 4.21 -25.76
C TRP A 47 3.03 4.73 -25.21
N GLY A 48 3.13 4.85 -23.88
CA GLY A 48 4.39 5.21 -23.22
C GLY A 48 4.82 6.67 -23.40
N LYS A 49 3.92 7.57 -23.81
CA LYS A 49 4.18 9.01 -23.83
C LYS A 49 4.21 9.61 -22.44
N ALA A 50 3.47 8.99 -21.51
CA ALA A 50 3.48 9.32 -20.09
C ALA A 50 3.84 8.09 -19.26
N VAL A 51 4.49 8.30 -18.13
CA VAL A 51 4.87 7.23 -17.20
C VAL A 51 3.89 7.23 -16.01
N PRO A 52 3.23 6.10 -15.71
CA PRO A 52 2.30 6.03 -14.59
C PRO A 52 3.01 6.24 -13.26
N SER A 53 2.37 7.03 -12.38
CA SER A 53 2.88 7.36 -11.05
C SER A 53 1.82 7.22 -9.96
N GLY A 54 0.59 6.85 -10.32
CA GLY A 54 -0.51 6.71 -9.38
C GLY A 54 -0.29 5.57 -8.40
N LYS A 55 -0.69 5.79 -7.15
CA LYS A 55 -0.77 4.75 -6.11
C LYS A 55 -2.23 4.57 -5.71
N THR A 56 -2.61 3.35 -5.37
CA THR A 56 -3.99 3.03 -4.97
C THR A 56 -4.40 3.82 -3.72
N PRO A 57 -5.47 4.64 -3.79
CA PRO A 57 -5.95 5.41 -2.64
C PRO A 57 -6.83 4.58 -1.71
N VAL A 58 -7.02 3.30 -2.02
CA VAL A 58 -7.87 2.36 -1.30
C VAL A 58 -7.32 0.95 -1.50
N THR A 59 -7.57 0.06 -0.54
CA THR A 59 -7.19 -1.35 -0.64
C THR A 59 -8.12 -2.10 -1.60
N PHE A 60 -7.56 -2.92 -2.48
CA PHE A 60 -8.31 -3.77 -3.42
C PHE A 60 -8.49 -5.17 -2.83
N PRO A 61 -9.71 -5.65 -2.62
CA PRO A 61 -9.97 -6.98 -2.08
C PRO A 61 -9.75 -8.08 -3.14
N LYS A 62 -9.38 -9.28 -2.70
CA LYS A 62 -9.39 -10.48 -3.55
C LYS A 62 -10.80 -10.93 -3.86
N MET A 63 -11.71 -10.81 -2.88
CA MET A 63 -13.11 -11.20 -2.97
C MET A 63 -13.99 -10.28 -2.13
N VAL A 64 -15.28 -10.27 -2.45
CA VAL A 64 -16.26 -9.41 -1.77
C VAL A 64 -16.33 -9.70 -0.27
N GLY A 65 -16.17 -10.95 0.14
CA GLY A 65 -16.20 -11.35 1.55
C GLY A 65 -15.06 -10.77 2.42
N GLN A 66 -14.01 -10.22 1.82
CA GLN A 66 -12.97 -9.51 2.57
C GLN A 66 -13.37 -8.09 3.01
N ILE A 67 -14.46 -7.53 2.47
CA ILE A 67 -14.85 -6.14 2.76
C ILE A 67 -15.58 -6.06 4.10
N PRO A 68 -15.18 -5.12 4.98
CA PRO A 68 -14.19 -4.06 4.80
C PRO A 68 -12.75 -4.54 5.00
N VAL A 69 -11.83 -4.10 4.12
CA VAL A 69 -10.39 -4.39 4.19
C VAL A 69 -9.58 -3.09 4.26
N TYR A 70 -9.18 -2.72 5.47
CA TYR A 70 -8.46 -1.47 5.73
C TYR A 70 -6.95 -1.68 5.81
N TYR A 71 -6.17 -0.79 5.20
CA TYR A 71 -4.72 -0.81 5.37
C TYR A 71 -4.30 -0.49 6.80
N ALA A 72 -5.09 0.36 7.49
CA ALA A 72 -4.90 0.82 8.86
C ALA A 72 -5.77 0.03 9.86
N HIS A 73 -5.96 -1.28 9.62
CA HIS A 73 -6.71 -2.12 10.55
C HIS A 73 -6.00 -2.24 11.90
N ASN A 74 -6.74 -2.49 12.94
CA ASN A 74 -6.18 -2.76 14.26
C ASN A 74 -5.58 -4.17 14.31
N SER A 75 -4.53 -4.34 15.11
CA SER A 75 -4.00 -5.68 15.40
C SER A 75 -5.01 -6.46 16.22
N SER A 76 -5.28 -7.71 15.82
CA SER A 76 -6.02 -8.65 16.66
C SER A 76 -5.08 -9.24 17.71
N GLY A 77 -5.63 -9.85 18.77
CA GLY A 77 -4.82 -10.58 19.76
C GLY A 77 -4.07 -11.79 19.18
N ARG A 78 -4.48 -12.27 18.01
CA ARG A 78 -3.85 -13.36 17.26
C ARG A 78 -3.77 -12.99 15.77
N PRO A 79 -2.84 -12.11 15.38
CA PRO A 79 -2.69 -11.70 13.99
C PRO A 79 -2.28 -12.88 13.11
N ALA A 80 -2.61 -12.82 11.83
CA ALA A 80 -2.18 -13.80 10.85
C ALA A 80 -0.66 -13.89 10.79
N THR A 81 -0.15 -15.12 10.72
CA THR A 81 1.29 -15.43 10.60
C THR A 81 1.73 -15.52 9.15
N ARG A 82 0.78 -15.61 8.21
CA ARG A 82 0.95 -15.85 6.77
C ARG A 82 1.41 -17.24 6.42
N ASN A 83 1.37 -18.16 7.40
CA ASN A 83 1.62 -19.59 7.22
C ASN A 83 0.32 -20.40 7.33
N GLU A 84 -0.80 -19.73 7.38
CA GLU A 84 -2.12 -20.36 7.48
C GLU A 84 -2.43 -21.15 6.21
N VAL A 85 -2.97 -22.36 6.38
CA VAL A 85 -3.45 -23.20 5.28
C VAL A 85 -4.85 -22.71 4.90
N LEU A 86 -5.05 -22.36 3.64
CA LEU A 86 -6.35 -21.91 3.16
C LEU A 86 -7.33 -23.10 3.03
N LEU A 87 -8.62 -22.82 3.13
CA LEU A 87 -9.68 -23.84 3.11
C LEU A 87 -9.57 -24.82 1.92
N ASN A 88 -9.26 -24.29 0.74
CA ASN A 88 -9.13 -25.10 -0.48
C ASN A 88 -7.86 -25.95 -0.53
N ASP A 89 -6.88 -25.67 0.33
CA ASP A 89 -5.60 -26.38 0.39
C ASP A 89 -5.58 -27.42 1.53
N ILE A 90 -6.67 -27.54 2.30
CA ILE A 90 -6.82 -28.52 3.36
C ILE A 90 -7.18 -29.88 2.71
N PRO A 91 -6.38 -30.96 2.91
CA PRO A 91 -6.72 -32.28 2.42
C PRO A 91 -8.06 -32.76 2.98
N LEU A 92 -8.85 -33.50 2.19
CA LEU A 92 -10.16 -34.01 2.60
C LEU A 92 -10.12 -34.88 3.86
N GLU A 93 -9.01 -35.59 4.06
CA GLU A 93 -8.81 -36.50 5.21
C GLU A 93 -7.90 -35.87 6.29
N ALA A 94 -7.68 -34.55 6.24
CA ALA A 94 -6.87 -33.87 7.24
C ALA A 94 -7.50 -34.01 8.63
N GLY A 95 -6.68 -34.34 9.63
CA GLY A 95 -7.10 -34.33 11.03
C GLY A 95 -7.52 -32.92 11.44
N GLN A 96 -8.47 -32.84 12.38
CA GLN A 96 -8.90 -31.55 12.92
C GLN A 96 -7.73 -30.85 13.64
N THR A 97 -7.45 -29.62 13.25
CA THR A 97 -6.45 -28.76 13.90
C THR A 97 -7.05 -27.41 14.26
N SER A 98 -6.47 -26.72 15.21
CA SER A 98 -6.89 -25.37 15.57
C SER A 98 -6.38 -24.30 14.60
N LEU A 99 -5.46 -24.63 13.70
CA LEU A 99 -4.74 -23.69 12.81
C LEU A 99 -4.16 -22.45 13.55
N GLY A 100 -3.88 -22.60 14.87
CA GLY A 100 -3.41 -21.49 15.71
C GLY A 100 -4.47 -20.46 16.09
N CYS A 101 -5.70 -20.56 15.58
CA CYS A 101 -6.79 -19.61 15.81
C CYS A 101 -6.40 -18.16 15.45
N THR A 102 -5.60 -17.97 14.41
CA THR A 102 -5.19 -16.65 13.91
C THR A 102 -6.31 -15.99 13.11
N SER A 103 -6.27 -14.65 12.99
CA SER A 103 -7.28 -13.87 12.29
C SER A 103 -6.93 -13.74 10.80
N PHE A 104 -7.59 -14.53 9.96
CA PHE A 104 -7.46 -14.47 8.50
C PHE A 104 -8.76 -14.92 7.82
N TYR A 105 -8.91 -14.65 6.54
CA TYR A 105 -10.01 -15.19 5.73
C TYR A 105 -9.65 -16.58 5.24
N MET A 106 -10.43 -17.58 5.61
CA MET A 106 -10.11 -18.99 5.35
C MET A 106 -9.97 -19.33 3.86
N ASP A 107 -10.65 -18.59 3.01
CA ASP A 107 -10.68 -18.78 1.55
C ASP A 107 -9.83 -17.78 0.76
N ALA A 108 -9.48 -16.62 1.36
CA ALA A 108 -8.73 -15.57 0.70
C ALA A 108 -7.37 -15.27 1.34
N GLY A 109 -7.13 -15.79 2.54
CA GLY A 109 -5.94 -15.47 3.33
C GLY A 109 -6.01 -14.09 3.96
N PHE A 110 -4.86 -13.54 4.32
CA PHE A 110 -4.77 -12.25 5.00
C PHE A 110 -4.60 -11.07 4.04
N ASP A 111 -3.79 -11.26 3.00
CA ASP A 111 -3.40 -10.15 2.13
C ASP A 111 -4.52 -9.79 1.14
N PRO A 112 -4.70 -8.49 0.86
CA PRO A 112 -5.57 -8.04 -0.22
C PRO A 112 -5.00 -8.36 -1.60
N LEU A 113 -5.77 -8.11 -2.67
CA LEU A 113 -5.26 -8.18 -4.03
C LEU A 113 -4.17 -7.13 -4.28
N TYR A 114 -4.47 -5.88 -3.93
CA TYR A 114 -3.49 -4.80 -3.89
C TYR A 114 -3.68 -3.95 -2.64
N PRO A 115 -2.62 -3.68 -1.88
CA PRO A 115 -2.74 -2.82 -0.70
C PRO A 115 -2.92 -1.34 -1.08
N PHE A 116 -3.42 -0.54 -0.15
CA PHE A 116 -3.35 0.91 -0.21
C PHE A 116 -1.91 1.36 -0.46
N GLY A 117 -1.73 2.39 -1.29
CA GLY A 117 -0.42 2.93 -1.63
C GLY A 117 0.37 2.12 -2.67
N TYR A 118 -0.19 1.04 -3.21
CA TYR A 118 0.43 0.24 -4.26
C TYR A 118 0.30 0.91 -5.64
N GLY A 119 1.30 0.71 -6.49
CA GLY A 119 1.26 1.12 -7.90
C GLY A 119 2.62 0.93 -8.57
N LEU A 120 2.59 0.44 -9.79
CA LEU A 120 3.78 0.22 -10.62
C LEU A 120 4.03 1.42 -11.53
N SER A 121 5.25 1.50 -12.05
CA SER A 121 5.68 2.51 -13.01
C SER A 121 6.39 1.83 -14.19
N TYR A 122 6.68 2.58 -15.26
CA TYR A 122 7.54 2.10 -16.37
C TYR A 122 9.03 2.29 -16.07
N THR A 123 9.36 2.90 -14.95
CA THR A 123 10.72 3.02 -14.42
C THR A 123 10.79 2.42 -13.02
N THR A 124 11.98 2.29 -12.46
CA THR A 124 12.22 1.72 -11.14
C THR A 124 12.87 2.73 -10.23
N PHE A 125 12.55 2.66 -8.94
CA PHE A 125 13.10 3.55 -7.93
C PHE A 125 13.77 2.76 -6.82
N LYS A 126 14.86 3.30 -6.28
CA LYS A 126 15.59 2.76 -5.14
C LYS A 126 15.53 3.77 -4.01
N TYR A 127 15.18 3.29 -2.82
CA TYR A 127 15.29 4.02 -1.57
C TYR A 127 16.56 3.59 -0.84
N ASP A 128 17.31 4.54 -0.32
CA ASP A 128 18.56 4.27 0.38
C ASP A 128 18.80 5.30 1.50
N ASN A 129 19.77 5.00 2.38
CA ASN A 129 20.25 5.95 3.39
C ASN A 129 19.16 6.58 4.27
N VAL A 130 18.17 5.78 4.69
CA VAL A 130 17.11 6.26 5.60
C VAL A 130 17.72 6.66 6.93
N LYS A 131 17.46 7.90 7.38
CA LYS A 131 17.94 8.43 8.64
C LYS A 131 16.82 9.14 9.38
N LEU A 132 16.84 9.00 10.70
CA LEU A 132 15.96 9.72 11.62
C LEU A 132 16.79 10.78 12.35
N SER A 133 16.21 11.95 12.59
CA SER A 133 16.88 13.02 13.35
C SER A 133 17.21 12.62 14.79
N SER A 134 16.37 11.77 15.40
CA SER A 134 16.59 11.23 16.73
C SER A 134 15.83 9.90 16.91
N ALA A 135 16.35 9.03 17.76
CA ALA A 135 15.67 7.84 18.21
C ALA A 135 14.76 8.10 19.43
N ASN A 136 14.99 9.20 20.15
CA ASN A 136 14.23 9.60 21.34
C ASN A 136 13.71 11.01 21.14
N LEU A 137 12.40 11.15 21.14
CA LEU A 137 11.68 12.40 20.89
C LEU A 137 10.60 12.63 21.95
N LYS A 138 10.43 13.90 22.32
CA LYS A 138 9.33 14.33 23.20
C LYS A 138 8.13 14.77 22.37
N LYS A 139 7.01 14.95 23.02
CA LYS A 139 5.74 15.34 22.40
C LYS A 139 5.83 16.66 21.60
N GLU A 140 6.68 17.57 22.02
CA GLU A 140 6.88 18.91 21.44
C GLU A 140 7.89 18.89 20.27
N ASP A 141 8.60 17.79 20.08
CA ASP A 141 9.64 17.67 19.07
C ASP A 141 9.06 17.41 17.67
N VAL A 142 9.90 17.61 16.67
CA VAL A 142 9.63 17.25 15.27
C VAL A 142 10.61 16.17 14.84
N LEU A 143 10.10 15.04 14.40
CA LEU A 143 10.91 14.02 13.75
C LEU A 143 11.18 14.42 12.31
N THR A 144 12.45 14.51 11.94
CA THR A 144 12.86 14.62 10.54
C THR A 144 13.32 13.25 10.05
N VAL A 145 12.68 12.76 8.96
CA VAL A 145 13.05 11.53 8.27
C VAL A 145 13.63 11.89 6.93
N THR A 146 14.89 11.54 6.69
CA THR A 146 15.56 11.79 5.41
C THR A 146 15.94 10.48 4.74
N PHE A 147 15.92 10.45 3.42
CA PHE A 147 16.34 9.30 2.63
C PHE A 147 16.76 9.75 1.22
N ASP A 148 17.55 8.94 0.58
CA ASP A 148 17.90 9.12 -0.82
C ASP A 148 16.90 8.34 -1.69
N LEU A 149 16.37 9.00 -2.73
CA LEU A 149 15.52 8.41 -3.74
C LEU A 149 16.21 8.53 -5.09
N GLU A 150 16.41 7.40 -5.76
CA GLU A 150 17.08 7.30 -7.05
C GLU A 150 16.19 6.64 -8.10
N ASN A 151 16.13 7.19 -9.29
CA ASN A 151 15.53 6.53 -10.45
C ASN A 151 16.56 5.60 -11.09
N THR A 152 16.44 4.31 -10.87
CA THR A 152 17.35 3.28 -11.39
C THR A 152 16.91 2.73 -12.75
N GLY A 153 15.78 3.20 -13.27
CA GLY A 153 15.23 2.75 -14.54
C GLY A 153 15.63 3.63 -15.72
N LYS A 154 14.92 3.45 -16.84
CA LYS A 154 15.29 4.05 -18.14
C LYS A 154 14.46 5.26 -18.54
N TYR A 155 13.39 5.56 -17.82
CA TYR A 155 12.46 6.64 -18.15
C TYR A 155 12.41 7.65 -17.02
N GLU A 156 12.21 8.92 -17.35
CA GLU A 156 11.82 9.92 -16.35
C GLU A 156 10.50 9.51 -15.75
N GLY A 157 10.40 9.51 -14.42
CA GLY A 157 9.19 9.10 -13.72
C GLY A 157 9.03 9.79 -12.38
N THR A 158 7.79 9.76 -11.89
CA THR A 158 7.45 10.32 -10.59
C THR A 158 7.17 9.17 -9.62
N GLU A 159 7.90 9.13 -8.51
CA GLU A 159 7.58 8.27 -7.38
C GLU A 159 6.73 9.02 -6.36
N VAL A 160 5.83 8.30 -5.69
CA VAL A 160 5.10 8.80 -4.53
C VAL A 160 5.67 8.13 -3.28
N ALA A 161 6.66 8.79 -2.69
CA ALA A 161 7.25 8.34 -1.44
C ALA A 161 6.25 8.51 -0.28
N GLN A 162 6.14 7.50 0.57
CA GLN A 162 5.13 7.42 1.62
C GLN A 162 5.78 7.08 2.95
N LEU A 163 5.46 7.84 4.00
CA LEU A 163 5.91 7.61 5.38
C LEU A 163 4.74 7.06 6.20
N TYR A 164 4.91 5.85 6.70
CA TYR A 164 3.98 5.20 7.61
C TYR A 164 4.57 5.10 9.01
N VAL A 165 3.72 5.22 10.00
CA VAL A 165 4.07 5.05 11.42
C VAL A 165 3.25 3.90 12.00
N GLN A 166 3.88 3.07 12.79
CA GLN A 166 3.25 2.07 13.64
C GLN A 166 3.55 2.38 15.11
N ASP A 167 2.50 2.53 15.90
CA ASP A 167 2.60 2.54 17.35
C ASP A 167 2.54 1.09 17.85
N LYS A 168 3.63 0.61 18.42
CA LYS A 168 3.75 -0.79 18.85
C LYS A 168 3.19 -1.05 20.24
N PHE A 169 3.20 -0.04 21.09
CA PHE A 169 2.81 -0.14 22.49
C PHE A 169 2.01 1.10 22.85
N ALA A 170 0.72 0.95 23.05
CA ALA A 170 -0.18 2.02 23.45
C ALA A 170 -1.20 1.50 24.47
N SER A 171 -1.76 2.40 25.26
CA SER A 171 -2.82 2.09 26.26
C SER A 171 -4.12 1.58 25.64
N VAL A 172 -4.34 1.84 24.34
CA VAL A 172 -5.46 1.33 23.53
C VAL A 172 -4.96 0.72 22.23
N THR A 173 -5.79 -0.13 21.62
CA THR A 173 -5.44 -0.75 20.33
C THR A 173 -5.24 0.31 19.25
N ARG A 174 -4.08 0.25 18.59
CA ARG A 174 -3.69 1.18 17.52
C ARG A 174 -3.66 0.49 16.16
N PRO A 175 -3.82 1.24 15.07
CA PRO A 175 -3.66 0.72 13.72
C PRO A 175 -2.28 0.11 13.48
N VAL A 176 -2.21 -0.97 12.70
CA VAL A 176 -0.94 -1.62 12.33
C VAL A 176 0.01 -0.71 11.55
N LYS A 177 -0.51 0.34 10.93
CA LYS A 177 0.23 1.44 10.31
C LYS A 177 -0.70 2.58 9.93
N GLU A 178 -0.19 3.80 9.95
CA GLU A 178 -0.90 5.01 9.53
C GLU A 178 -0.02 5.82 8.58
N LEU A 179 -0.55 6.22 7.42
CA LEU A 179 0.14 7.14 6.52
C LEU A 179 0.18 8.54 7.15
N LYS A 180 1.37 9.05 7.41
CA LYS A 180 1.56 10.38 8.01
C LYS A 180 2.07 11.41 7.01
N ARG A 181 2.91 11.02 6.05
CA ARG A 181 3.45 11.92 5.02
C ARG A 181 3.53 11.21 3.67
N PHE A 182 3.45 11.99 2.61
CA PHE A 182 3.80 11.54 1.27
C PHE A 182 4.35 12.72 0.45
N ALA A 183 5.16 12.41 -0.55
CA ALA A 183 5.70 13.39 -1.49
C ALA A 183 5.78 12.78 -2.90
N ARG A 184 5.48 13.60 -3.89
CA ARG A 184 5.67 13.26 -5.31
C ARG A 184 7.03 13.78 -5.75
N VAL A 185 7.91 12.89 -6.18
CA VAL A 185 9.29 13.23 -6.57
C VAL A 185 9.52 12.76 -8.00
N THR A 186 9.73 13.70 -8.92
CA THR A 186 10.07 13.40 -10.31
C THR A 186 11.58 13.35 -10.48
N LEU A 187 12.07 12.28 -11.11
CA LEU A 187 13.47 11.98 -11.32
C LEU A 187 13.73 11.51 -12.75
N LYS A 188 14.77 12.05 -13.35
CA LYS A 188 15.32 11.54 -14.61
C LYS A 188 16.05 10.21 -14.39
N PRO A 189 16.30 9.40 -15.45
CA PRO A 189 17.12 8.21 -15.33
C PRO A 189 18.49 8.50 -14.70
N GLY A 190 18.84 7.73 -13.66
CA GLY A 190 20.08 7.92 -12.89
C GLY A 190 20.07 9.12 -11.93
N GLU A 191 19.01 9.93 -11.90
CA GLU A 191 18.92 11.06 -10.97
C GLU A 191 18.62 10.55 -9.56
N LYS A 192 19.34 11.15 -8.59
CA LYS A 192 19.19 10.89 -7.17
C LYS A 192 18.87 12.20 -6.43
N LYS A 193 17.89 12.16 -5.55
CA LYS A 193 17.52 13.28 -4.68
C LYS A 193 17.45 12.83 -3.22
N ASN A 194 17.90 13.71 -2.32
CA ASN A 194 17.61 13.56 -0.90
C ASN A 194 16.21 14.13 -0.64
N VAL A 195 15.36 13.33 0.00
CA VAL A 195 13.98 13.67 0.37
C VAL A 195 13.89 13.73 1.87
N SER A 196 13.14 14.70 2.38
CA SER A 196 12.92 14.91 3.81
C SER A 196 11.43 15.00 4.12
N PHE A 197 11.02 14.34 5.20
CA PHE A 197 9.71 14.50 5.82
C PHE A 197 9.86 15.05 7.22
N GLU A 198 9.04 16.03 7.58
CA GLU A 198 8.89 16.50 8.93
C GLU A 198 7.59 15.99 9.53
N LEU A 199 7.67 15.39 10.70
CA LEU A 199 6.53 14.86 11.44
C LEU A 199 6.58 15.39 12.88
N PRO A 200 5.76 16.40 13.22
CA PRO A 200 5.54 16.80 14.61
C PRO A 200 5.05 15.60 15.43
N ILE A 201 5.69 15.28 16.54
CA ILE A 201 5.32 14.14 17.37
C ILE A 201 3.89 14.31 17.92
N SER A 202 3.44 15.54 18.13
CA SER A 202 2.06 15.84 18.52
C SER A 202 0.98 15.32 17.54
N GLU A 203 1.32 15.09 16.25
CA GLU A 203 0.39 14.48 15.28
C GLU A 203 0.19 12.97 15.47
N LEU A 204 1.00 12.35 16.32
CA LEU A 204 0.83 10.95 16.73
C LEU A 204 -0.16 10.81 17.91
N ALA A 205 -0.67 11.92 18.44
CA ALA A 205 -1.62 11.90 19.54
C ALA A 205 -2.91 11.16 19.19
N PHE A 206 -3.39 10.37 20.12
CA PHE A 206 -4.64 9.63 20.05
C PHE A 206 -5.44 9.79 21.34
N TRP A 207 -6.69 9.37 21.31
CA TRP A 207 -7.54 9.35 22.50
C TRP A 207 -7.30 8.07 23.29
N ASN A 208 -6.80 8.19 24.52
CA ASN A 208 -6.56 7.07 25.41
C ASN A 208 -7.85 6.58 26.10
N ILE A 209 -7.73 5.61 26.99
CA ILE A 209 -8.88 5.03 27.73
C ILE A 209 -9.64 6.06 28.58
N ASP A 210 -8.97 7.10 29.04
CA ASP A 210 -9.56 8.18 29.84
C ASP A 210 -10.15 9.30 28.99
N MET A 211 -10.23 9.10 27.66
CA MET A 211 -10.69 10.10 26.68
C MET A 211 -9.84 11.38 26.71
N VAL A 212 -8.55 11.24 26.99
CA VAL A 212 -7.57 12.32 26.93
C VAL A 212 -6.74 12.15 25.66
N LYS A 213 -6.62 13.24 24.88
CA LYS A 213 -5.76 13.22 23.68
C LYS A 213 -4.30 13.35 24.10
N THR A 214 -3.52 12.30 23.88
CA THR A 214 -2.13 12.21 24.34
C THR A 214 -1.22 11.53 23.32
N VAL A 215 0.07 11.72 23.44
CA VAL A 215 1.14 10.92 22.86
C VAL A 215 1.73 10.10 24.00
N GLU A 216 1.83 8.80 23.84
CA GLU A 216 2.43 7.85 24.79
C GLU A 216 3.82 7.42 24.32
#